data_4f2beb5a9f3c2ea69dc60fda6451b352
#
_entry.id   4f2beb5a9f3c2ea69dc60fda6451b352
#
_cell.length_a   1.000
_cell.length_b   1.000
_cell.length_c   1.000
_cell.angle_alpha   90.00
_cell.angle_beta   90.00
_cell.angle_gamma   90.00
#
_symmetry.space_group_name_H-M   'P 1'
#
loop_
_entity.id
_entity.type
_entity.pdbx_description
1 polymer ?
#
loop_
_entity_poly.entity_id
_entity_poly.type
_entity_poly.pdbx_seq_one_letter_code
_entity_poly.pdbx_strand_id
1 'polypeptide(L)'
;MRHFPTWIAVVVVPASSVWQAACTQHRKVASSVVEMADLSVAGQLAEGFYGIEDRRWRWTADRFSVMLGTPPGADDRGAYLQLKFFVPDEEIQKTGPMTLRSDVEEVALPPETISKGGFQTYSREVPLAALQSNLIKVEFSFDQPYVPGNGDARRLGAVVHKVWLTSK
;
A
#
# COMPACT_ATOMS: atom_id res chain seq x y z
N MET A 1 33.52 -37.27 -75.15
CA MET A 1 32.35 -36.88 -74.41
C MET A 1 32.54 -37.29 -72.94
N ARG A 2 32.76 -36.33 -72.04
CA ARG A 2 33.03 -36.60 -70.63
C ARG A 2 31.84 -36.08 -69.83
N HIS A 3 31.07 -36.96 -69.16
CA HIS A 3 29.99 -36.58 -68.25
C HIS A 3 30.60 -36.28 -66.88
N PHE A 4 30.33 -35.13 -66.32
CA PHE A 4 30.58 -34.76 -64.96
C PHE A 4 29.33 -35.00 -64.10
N PRO A 5 29.37 -35.72 -62.95
CA PRO A 5 28.22 -35.82 -62.09
C PRO A 5 28.18 -34.58 -61.16
N THR A 6 27.00 -33.95 -61.11
CA THR A 6 26.72 -32.82 -60.21
C THR A 6 26.40 -33.38 -58.81
N TRP A 7 27.22 -33.04 -57.84
CA TRP A 7 26.99 -33.33 -56.42
C TRP A 7 26.08 -32.27 -55.82
N ILE A 8 24.88 -32.67 -55.38
CA ILE A 8 23.95 -31.82 -54.63
C ILE A 8 24.33 -31.97 -53.16
N ALA A 9 24.87 -30.92 -52.55
CA ALA A 9 25.14 -30.84 -51.12
C ALA A 9 23.84 -30.49 -50.40
N VAL A 10 23.28 -31.45 -49.62
CA VAL A 10 22.16 -31.21 -48.75
C VAL A 10 22.71 -30.57 -47.44
N VAL A 11 22.40 -29.30 -47.23
CA VAL A 11 22.70 -28.61 -45.97
C VAL A 11 21.58 -28.93 -44.98
N VAL A 12 21.89 -29.77 -44.01
CA VAL A 12 20.98 -30.03 -42.86
C VAL A 12 21.21 -28.93 -41.82
N VAL A 13 20.26 -28.01 -41.70
CA VAL A 13 20.27 -26.98 -40.64
C VAL A 13 19.65 -27.63 -39.36
N PRO A 14 20.41 -27.71 -38.26
CA PRO A 14 19.82 -28.19 -37.01
C PRO A 14 18.85 -27.11 -36.45
N ALA A 15 17.61 -27.47 -36.28
CA ALA A 15 16.63 -26.66 -35.57
C ALA A 15 16.97 -26.64 -34.08
N SER A 16 17.69 -25.60 -33.65
CA SER A 16 17.92 -25.35 -32.22
C SER A 16 16.63 -24.83 -31.61
N SER A 17 15.87 -25.71 -30.97
CA SER A 17 14.72 -25.36 -30.15
C SER A 17 15.19 -24.60 -28.91
N VAL A 18 15.12 -23.27 -28.98
CA VAL A 18 15.31 -22.40 -27.81
C VAL A 18 14.10 -22.59 -26.89
N TRP A 19 14.28 -23.33 -25.83
CA TRP A 19 13.30 -23.40 -24.77
C TRP A 19 13.36 -22.06 -24.01
N GLN A 20 12.42 -21.15 -24.34
CA GLN A 20 12.18 -19.98 -23.53
C GLN A 20 11.48 -20.45 -22.26
N ALA A 21 12.24 -20.58 -21.16
CA ALA A 21 11.68 -20.70 -19.83
C ALA A 21 10.94 -19.39 -19.54
N ALA A 22 9.62 -19.39 -19.73
CA ALA A 22 8.75 -18.33 -19.26
C ALA A 22 8.84 -18.35 -17.74
N CYS A 23 9.64 -17.46 -17.13
CA CYS A 23 9.55 -17.13 -15.73
C CYS A 23 8.17 -16.56 -15.48
N THR A 24 7.24 -17.41 -15.07
CA THR A 24 5.94 -16.98 -14.55
C THR A 24 6.22 -16.32 -13.19
N GLN A 25 6.52 -15.02 -13.21
CA GLN A 25 6.52 -14.24 -11.99
C GLN A 25 5.10 -14.32 -11.44
N HIS A 26 4.91 -15.10 -10.39
CA HIS A 26 3.70 -15.04 -9.58
C HIS A 26 3.61 -13.62 -9.04
N ARG A 27 2.83 -12.77 -9.71
CA ARG A 27 2.50 -11.43 -9.21
C ARG A 27 1.79 -11.65 -7.88
N LYS A 28 2.50 -11.41 -6.77
CA LYS A 28 1.92 -11.51 -5.43
C LYS A 28 0.69 -10.60 -5.40
N VAL A 29 -0.48 -11.19 -5.18
CA VAL A 29 -1.71 -10.41 -5.03
C VAL A 29 -1.54 -9.51 -3.80
N ALA A 30 -1.82 -8.23 -3.96
CA ALA A 30 -1.72 -7.30 -2.86
C ALA A 30 -2.73 -7.67 -1.76
N SER A 31 -2.29 -7.58 -0.52
CA SER A 31 -3.16 -7.83 0.63
C SER A 31 -4.16 -6.69 0.82
N SER A 32 -5.40 -7.01 1.19
CA SER A 32 -6.36 -6.02 1.69
C SER A 32 -6.06 -5.59 3.13
N VAL A 33 -5.04 -6.19 3.75
CA VAL A 33 -4.61 -5.94 5.13
C VAL A 33 -3.13 -5.65 5.14
N VAL A 34 -2.72 -4.51 5.67
CA VAL A 34 -1.33 -4.10 5.85
C VAL A 34 -1.08 -3.87 7.34
N GLU A 35 -0.41 -4.82 7.96
CA GLU A 35 0.10 -4.70 9.33
C GLU A 35 1.50 -4.09 9.30
N MET A 36 1.76 -3.06 10.10
CA MET A 36 3.04 -2.35 10.07
C MET A 36 4.24 -3.20 10.49
N ALA A 37 3.98 -4.27 11.25
CA ALA A 37 4.98 -5.24 11.68
C ALA A 37 5.32 -6.30 10.61
N ASP A 38 4.46 -6.50 9.63
CA ASP A 38 4.64 -7.54 8.60
C ASP A 38 5.52 -7.02 7.45
N LEU A 39 6.76 -7.49 7.40
CA LEU A 39 7.69 -7.15 6.33
C LEU A 39 7.26 -7.69 4.96
N SER A 40 6.40 -8.71 4.92
CA SER A 40 5.94 -9.31 3.66
C SER A 40 5.03 -8.37 2.85
N VAL A 41 4.39 -7.41 3.52
CA VAL A 41 3.53 -6.38 2.91
C VAL A 41 4.20 -5.01 2.86
N ALA A 42 5.48 -4.90 3.24
CA ALA A 42 6.20 -3.62 3.24
C ALA A 42 6.21 -2.93 1.86
N GLY A 43 6.17 -3.69 0.76
CA GLY A 43 6.06 -3.15 -0.60
C GLY A 43 4.71 -2.47 -0.90
N GLN A 44 3.73 -2.56 -0.01
CA GLN A 44 2.45 -1.85 -0.11
C GLN A 44 2.46 -0.49 0.61
N LEU A 45 3.49 -0.19 1.41
CA LEU A 45 3.72 1.12 2.01
C LEU A 45 4.28 2.04 0.94
N ALA A 46 3.47 2.94 0.38
CA ALA A 46 3.87 3.74 -0.76
C ALA A 46 4.69 4.97 -0.33
N GLU A 47 4.16 5.79 0.57
CA GLU A 47 4.79 7.04 0.98
C GLU A 47 4.54 7.36 2.46
N GLY A 48 5.41 8.16 3.06
CA GLY A 48 5.19 8.80 4.35
C GLY A 48 5.31 7.89 5.58
N PHE A 49 5.94 6.71 5.47
CA PHE A 49 6.22 5.84 6.61
C PHE A 49 7.68 5.92 7.01
N TYR A 50 7.93 6.07 8.29
CA TYR A 50 9.25 5.93 8.87
C TYR A 50 9.61 4.46 9.14
N GLY A 51 10.80 4.23 9.67
CA GLY A 51 11.26 2.89 10.03
C GLY A 51 10.32 2.19 11.02
N ILE A 52 10.33 0.85 11.04
CA ILE A 52 9.60 0.08 12.02
C ILE A 52 10.23 0.29 13.41
N GLU A 53 9.40 0.56 14.41
CA GLU A 53 9.80 0.72 15.80
C GLU A 53 9.18 -0.39 16.65
N ASP A 54 9.90 -0.89 17.66
CA ASP A 54 9.53 -2.02 18.52
C ASP A 54 9.02 -3.27 17.79
N ARG A 55 9.33 -3.40 16.51
CA ARG A 55 8.83 -4.47 15.64
C ARG A 55 7.29 -4.58 15.60
N ARG A 56 6.57 -3.46 15.82
CA ARG A 56 5.10 -3.43 15.96
C ARG A 56 4.41 -2.36 15.16
N TRP A 57 5.02 -1.17 15.03
CA TRP A 57 4.39 0.02 14.46
C TRP A 57 5.37 0.85 13.66
N ARG A 58 4.83 1.84 12.96
CA ARG A 58 5.61 2.88 12.29
C ARG A 58 5.03 4.24 12.59
N TRP A 59 5.89 5.20 12.84
CA TRP A 59 5.49 6.58 12.68
C TRP A 59 5.19 6.87 11.22
N THR A 60 4.23 7.77 10.98
CA THR A 60 3.98 8.35 9.68
C THR A 60 4.39 9.82 9.64
N ALA A 61 4.62 10.34 8.43
CA ALA A 61 4.58 11.77 8.18
C ALA A 61 3.13 12.28 8.32
N ASP A 62 2.95 13.60 8.23
CA ASP A 62 1.63 14.22 8.18
C ASP A 62 0.79 13.78 6.97
N ARG A 63 1.46 13.28 5.92
CA ARG A 63 0.83 12.60 4.76
C ARG A 63 1.48 11.26 4.54
N PHE A 64 0.67 10.25 4.31
CA PHE A 64 1.16 8.90 4.02
C PHE A 64 0.15 8.16 3.14
N SER A 65 0.63 7.15 2.42
CA SER A 65 -0.23 6.36 1.53
C SER A 65 0.15 4.90 1.49
N VAL A 66 -0.85 4.06 1.29
CA VAL A 66 -0.71 2.60 1.14
C VAL A 66 -1.41 2.11 -0.11
N MET A 67 -0.91 1.01 -0.67
CA MET A 67 -1.58 0.26 -1.71
C MET A 67 -2.30 -0.93 -1.08
N LEU A 68 -3.62 -1.02 -1.22
CA LEU A 68 -4.42 -2.13 -0.69
C LEU A 68 -5.02 -2.95 -1.82
N GLY A 69 -5.00 -4.27 -1.66
CA GLY A 69 -5.80 -5.15 -2.51
C GLY A 69 -7.28 -4.98 -2.19
N THR A 70 -8.13 -4.89 -3.20
CA THR A 70 -9.58 -4.86 -3.03
C THR A 70 -10.06 -6.25 -2.59
N PRO A 71 -10.74 -6.37 -1.45
CA PRO A 71 -11.21 -7.67 -0.96
C PRO A 71 -12.30 -8.24 -1.90
N PRO A 72 -12.43 -9.57 -1.99
CA PRO A 72 -13.41 -10.19 -2.88
C PRO A 72 -14.84 -9.70 -2.64
N GLY A 73 -15.52 -9.31 -3.72
CA GLY A 73 -16.91 -8.84 -3.70
C GLY A 73 -17.10 -7.42 -3.17
N ALA A 74 -16.02 -6.69 -2.90
CA ALA A 74 -16.12 -5.29 -2.48
C ALA A 74 -16.51 -4.37 -3.64
N ASP A 75 -16.20 -4.74 -4.86
CA ASP A 75 -16.60 -4.08 -6.11
C ASP A 75 -18.12 -4.05 -6.30
N ASP A 76 -18.84 -5.04 -5.76
CA ASP A 76 -20.31 -5.13 -5.83
C ASP A 76 -21.00 -4.65 -4.54
N ARG A 77 -20.45 -4.98 -3.38
CA ARG A 77 -21.09 -4.74 -2.07
C ARG A 77 -20.60 -3.51 -1.34
N GLY A 78 -19.42 -3.00 -1.72
CA GLY A 78 -18.71 -1.98 -0.99
C GLY A 78 -17.77 -2.54 0.07
N ALA A 79 -17.00 -1.65 0.67
CA ALA A 79 -16.05 -1.99 1.73
C ALA A 79 -16.02 -0.91 2.80
N TYR A 80 -15.43 -1.24 3.95
CA TYR A 80 -14.99 -0.27 4.95
C TYR A 80 -13.48 -0.15 4.91
N LEU A 81 -12.98 1.07 4.77
CA LEU A 81 -11.58 1.41 5.05
C LEU A 81 -11.41 1.61 6.54
N GLN A 82 -10.39 0.97 7.10
CA GLN A 82 -10.09 1.05 8.52
C GLN A 82 -8.60 1.35 8.74
N LEU A 83 -8.32 2.19 9.75
CA LEU A 83 -6.96 2.53 10.18
C LEU A 83 -6.90 2.44 11.70
N LYS A 84 -5.99 1.59 12.22
CA LYS A 84 -5.67 1.51 13.65
C LYS A 84 -4.38 2.27 13.91
N PHE A 85 -4.45 3.27 14.76
CA PHE A 85 -3.33 4.14 15.07
C PHE A 85 -3.34 4.60 16.53
N PHE A 86 -2.24 5.18 16.95
CA PHE A 86 -2.08 5.77 18.27
C PHE A 86 -1.56 7.21 18.10
N VAL A 87 -2.13 8.13 18.87
CA VAL A 87 -1.69 9.51 18.96
C VAL A 87 -1.20 9.75 20.39
N PRO A 88 0.03 10.17 20.63
CA PRO A 88 0.51 10.51 21.98
C PRO A 88 -0.32 11.66 22.57
N ASP A 89 -0.62 11.59 23.88
CA ASP A 89 -1.29 12.68 24.59
C ASP A 89 -0.50 13.99 24.50
N GLU A 90 0.83 13.89 24.55
CA GLU A 90 1.73 15.04 24.40
C GLU A 90 1.55 15.77 23.06
N GLU A 91 1.30 15.02 21.99
CA GLU A 91 1.03 15.58 20.67
C GLU A 91 -0.21 16.45 20.72
N ILE A 92 -1.35 15.91 21.19
CA ILE A 92 -2.61 16.67 21.32
C ILE A 92 -2.46 17.88 22.26
N GLN A 93 -1.69 17.77 23.33
CA GLN A 93 -1.41 18.91 24.23
C GLN A 93 -0.64 20.02 23.55
N LYS A 94 0.28 19.70 22.63
CA LYS A 94 1.12 20.67 21.93
C LYS A 94 0.44 21.28 20.70
N THR A 95 -0.27 20.46 19.92
CA THR A 95 -0.84 20.87 18.62
C THR A 95 -2.32 21.25 18.70
N GLY A 96 -3.01 20.80 19.76
CA GLY A 96 -4.46 20.82 19.83
C GLY A 96 -5.12 19.66 19.06
N PRO A 97 -6.45 19.68 18.91
CA PRO A 97 -7.18 18.71 18.11
C PRO A 97 -6.69 18.69 16.66
N MET A 98 -6.54 17.49 16.09
CA MET A 98 -6.13 17.31 14.69
C MET A 98 -7.24 16.67 13.87
N THR A 99 -7.25 16.91 12.57
CA THR A 99 -8.19 16.30 11.63
C THR A 99 -7.47 15.25 10.77
N LEU A 100 -7.95 14.03 10.82
CA LEU A 100 -7.58 12.97 9.89
C LEU A 100 -8.48 13.04 8.66
N ARG A 101 -7.89 13.15 7.48
CA ARG A 101 -8.53 13.01 6.17
C ARG A 101 -8.03 11.77 5.48
N SER A 102 -8.87 11.16 4.66
CA SER A 102 -8.46 10.06 3.79
C SER A 102 -9.15 10.13 2.44
N ASP A 103 -8.43 9.67 1.42
CA ASP A 103 -8.90 9.57 0.05
C ASP A 103 -8.62 8.14 -0.45
N VAL A 104 -9.56 7.58 -1.20
CA VAL A 104 -9.41 6.30 -1.88
C VAL A 104 -9.57 6.54 -3.37
N GLU A 105 -8.51 6.30 -4.18
CA GLU A 105 -8.52 6.59 -5.62
C GLU A 105 -9.05 8.02 -5.90
N GLU A 106 -8.55 9.00 -5.17
CA GLU A 106 -8.97 10.42 -5.25
C GLU A 106 -10.40 10.72 -4.76
N VAL A 107 -11.13 9.72 -4.27
CA VAL A 107 -12.45 9.93 -3.67
C VAL A 107 -12.31 10.24 -2.18
N ALA A 108 -12.60 11.47 -1.80
CA ALA A 108 -12.51 11.89 -0.41
C ALA A 108 -13.55 11.22 0.48
N LEU A 109 -13.11 10.68 1.62
CA LEU A 109 -13.98 10.11 2.63
C LEU A 109 -14.24 11.13 3.76
N PRO A 110 -15.34 10.98 4.53
CA PRO A 110 -15.63 11.88 5.64
C PRO A 110 -14.47 11.94 6.64
N PRO A 111 -14.00 13.14 7.00
CA PRO A 111 -12.90 13.31 7.94
C PRO A 111 -13.28 12.92 9.38
N GLU A 112 -12.27 12.83 10.24
CA GLU A 112 -12.46 12.63 11.68
C GLU A 112 -11.59 13.57 12.48
N THR A 113 -12.16 14.18 13.53
CA THR A 113 -11.43 15.03 14.45
C THR A 113 -10.99 14.21 15.67
N ILE A 114 -9.68 14.17 15.90
CA ILE A 114 -9.04 13.53 17.05
C ILE A 114 -8.73 14.61 18.08
N SER A 115 -9.46 14.59 19.19
CA SER A 115 -9.32 15.56 20.28
C SER A 115 -8.64 15.02 21.53
N LYS A 116 -8.33 13.71 21.54
CA LYS A 116 -7.69 13.01 22.66
C LYS A 116 -6.64 12.07 22.12
N GLY A 117 -5.54 11.94 22.84
CA GLY A 117 -4.54 10.92 22.56
C GLY A 117 -5.02 9.50 22.88
N GLY A 118 -4.13 8.54 22.68
CA GLY A 118 -4.40 7.12 22.87
C GLY A 118 -4.68 6.37 21.57
N PHE A 119 -5.13 5.12 21.71
CA PHE A 119 -5.50 4.28 20.57
C PHE A 119 -6.80 4.74 19.93
N GLN A 120 -6.77 4.85 18.60
CA GLN A 120 -7.88 5.25 17.76
C GLN A 120 -8.13 4.19 16.68
N THR A 121 -9.39 4.11 16.23
CA THR A 121 -9.75 3.34 15.03
C THR A 121 -10.63 4.20 14.15
N TYR A 122 -10.09 4.64 13.04
CA TYR A 122 -10.83 5.30 11.96
C TYR A 122 -11.54 4.24 11.14
N SER A 123 -12.80 4.45 10.79
CA SER A 123 -13.57 3.55 9.93
C SER A 123 -14.53 4.34 9.05
N ARG A 124 -14.42 4.16 7.73
CA ARG A 124 -15.30 4.83 6.75
C ARG A 124 -15.72 3.87 5.65
N GLU A 125 -16.94 4.04 5.23
CA GLU A 125 -17.46 3.37 4.04
C GLU A 125 -16.77 3.91 2.80
N VAL A 126 -16.30 3.00 1.93
CA VAL A 126 -15.70 3.32 0.64
C VAL A 126 -16.75 3.20 -0.45
N PRO A 127 -16.98 4.26 -1.25
CA PRO A 127 -17.90 4.19 -2.37
C PRO A 127 -17.49 3.16 -3.42
N LEU A 128 -18.47 2.47 -4.03
CA LEU A 128 -18.23 1.44 -5.05
C LEU A 128 -17.35 1.94 -6.18
N ALA A 129 -17.48 3.20 -6.57
CA ALA A 129 -16.68 3.80 -7.65
C ALA A 129 -15.16 3.75 -7.37
N ALA A 130 -14.74 3.78 -6.11
CA ALA A 130 -13.34 3.70 -5.72
C ALA A 130 -12.82 2.26 -5.53
N LEU A 131 -13.65 1.24 -5.75
CA LEU A 131 -13.33 -0.17 -5.51
C LEU A 131 -13.25 -1.01 -6.80
N GLN A 132 -13.19 -0.35 -7.97
CA GLN A 132 -13.26 -1.03 -9.27
C GLN A 132 -11.93 -1.65 -9.72
N SER A 133 -10.83 -1.33 -9.05
CA SER A 133 -9.51 -1.88 -9.31
C SER A 133 -9.13 -2.95 -8.28
N ASN A 134 -8.39 -3.98 -8.69
CA ASN A 134 -7.87 -5.01 -7.77
C ASN A 134 -6.83 -4.48 -6.78
N LEU A 135 -6.24 -3.32 -7.08
CA LEU A 135 -5.25 -2.63 -6.26
C LEU A 135 -5.61 -1.15 -6.24
N ILE A 136 -5.82 -0.61 -5.06
CA ILE A 136 -6.22 0.78 -4.87
C ILE A 136 -5.23 1.53 -3.99
N LYS A 137 -5.05 2.82 -4.28
CA LYS A 137 -4.27 3.73 -3.46
C LYS A 137 -5.17 4.34 -2.39
N VAL A 138 -4.70 4.31 -1.16
CA VAL A 138 -5.33 5.00 -0.03
C VAL A 138 -4.36 6.03 0.52
N GLU A 139 -4.80 7.27 0.58
CA GLU A 139 -4.02 8.39 1.10
C GLU A 139 -4.64 8.88 2.40
N PHE A 140 -3.77 9.23 3.35
CA PHE A 140 -4.16 9.82 4.63
C PHE A 140 -3.41 11.11 4.88
N SER A 141 -4.03 12.06 5.57
CA SER A 141 -3.36 13.27 6.01
C SER A 141 -3.87 13.77 7.35
N PHE A 142 -2.94 14.26 8.18
CA PHE A 142 -3.21 15.00 9.41
C PHE A 142 -2.93 16.47 9.16
N ASP A 143 -3.82 17.37 9.60
CA ASP A 143 -3.67 18.81 9.41
C ASP A 143 -2.72 19.45 10.44
N GLN A 144 -2.46 18.80 11.56
CA GLN A 144 -1.57 19.26 12.63
C GLN A 144 -0.43 18.27 12.85
N PRO A 145 0.71 18.41 12.12
CA PRO A 145 1.85 17.53 12.34
C PRO A 145 2.55 17.84 13.66
N TYR A 146 2.97 16.80 14.33
CA TYR A 146 3.79 16.89 15.54
C TYR A 146 5.27 16.90 15.20
N VAL A 147 6.01 17.83 15.82
CA VAL A 147 7.48 17.87 15.78
C VAL A 147 7.99 17.63 17.19
N PRO A 148 8.64 16.48 17.45
CA PRO A 148 9.09 16.12 18.81
C PRO A 148 10.05 17.13 19.43
N GLY A 149 10.96 17.69 18.66
CA GLY A 149 12.06 18.51 19.16
C GLY A 149 13.21 17.66 19.71
N ASN A 150 14.07 18.25 20.54
CA ASN A 150 15.21 17.53 21.14
C ASN A 150 16.11 16.79 20.14
N GLY A 151 16.31 17.37 18.94
CA GLY A 151 17.12 16.79 17.88
C GLY A 151 16.32 15.94 16.88
N ASP A 152 15.06 15.63 17.12
CA ASP A 152 14.15 15.01 16.15
C ASP A 152 13.33 16.08 15.43
N ALA A 153 13.66 16.32 14.16
CA ALA A 153 13.01 17.30 13.29
C ALA A 153 11.95 16.70 12.38
N ARG A 154 11.59 15.42 12.56
CA ARG A 154 10.56 14.77 11.75
C ARG A 154 9.21 15.45 11.96
N ARG A 155 8.46 15.58 10.87
CA ARG A 155 7.04 15.96 10.92
C ARG A 155 6.22 14.68 11.03
N LEU A 156 5.69 14.43 12.20
CA LEU A 156 4.99 13.18 12.52
C LEU A 156 3.47 13.39 12.43
N GLY A 157 2.79 12.39 11.89
CA GLY A 157 1.32 12.33 11.86
C GLY A 157 0.78 11.50 13.00
N ALA A 158 1.03 10.20 12.99
CA ALA A 158 0.60 9.29 14.05
C ALA A 158 1.45 8.00 14.05
N VAL A 159 1.33 7.21 15.11
CA VAL A 159 1.87 5.85 15.18
C VAL A 159 0.85 4.89 14.59
N VAL A 160 1.11 4.36 13.39
CA VAL A 160 0.19 3.44 12.71
C VAL A 160 0.56 1.99 13.01
N HIS A 161 -0.47 1.18 13.28
CA HIS A 161 -0.37 -0.26 13.53
C HIS A 161 -0.88 -1.08 12.35
N LYS A 162 -1.99 -0.66 11.74
CA LYS A 162 -2.67 -1.44 10.70
C LYS A 162 -3.55 -0.55 9.83
N VAL A 163 -3.56 -0.87 8.53
CA VAL A 163 -4.52 -0.34 7.55
C VAL A 163 -5.17 -1.50 6.84
N TRP A 164 -6.50 -1.48 6.67
CA TRP A 164 -7.18 -2.59 5.99
C TRP A 164 -8.52 -2.20 5.37
N LEU A 165 -8.94 -3.01 4.40
CA LEU A 165 -10.27 -3.01 3.82
C LEU A 165 -11.02 -4.27 4.24
N THR A 166 -12.29 -4.10 4.61
CA THR A 166 -13.21 -5.21 4.86
C THR A 166 -14.42 -5.07 3.94
N SER A 167 -14.70 -6.10 3.13
CA SER A 167 -15.93 -6.14 2.31
C SER A 167 -17.16 -6.11 3.22
N LYS A 168 -18.23 -5.46 2.78
CA LYS A 168 -19.56 -5.52 3.37
C LYS A 168 -20.21 -6.87 3.18
#